data_cbca9c4f5973fd4743f6d4f1d0dbaf4e
#
_entry.id   cbca9c4f5973fd4743f6d4f1d0dbaf4e
#
_cell.length_a   1.000
_cell.length_b   1.000
_cell.length_c   1.000
_cell.angle_alpha   90.00
_cell.angle_beta   90.00
_cell.angle_gamma   90.00
#
_symmetry.space_group_name_H-M   'P 1'
#
loop_
_entity.id
_entity.type
_entity.pdbx_description
1 polymer ?
#
loop_
_entity_poly.entity_id
_entity_poly.type
_entity_poly.pdbx_seq_one_letter_code
_entity_poly.pdbx_strand_id
1 'polypeptide(L)'
;MDAQPTDLEHAILKTVLWFSMFSQPVTVFEIWKWLVQPVRAYDLCEVQAILERSGWLQEKLELFQGHYALKGTVTVEHLLAARQDRFLDAERKFKRLRRAARFFRLLPGVRAVAAVNTLAWWGTGAESDIDLYVVTRAGQIWSSRFWLVLPFALLGARPQADHESQDPFCFSFFSTHETLQMEELCFPRDTYMAFWVKSLVPVFDRDGCFS
;
A
#
# COMPACT_ATOMS: atom_id res chain seq x y z
N MET A 1 -26.76 -8.46 28.80
CA MET A 1 -25.40 -8.09 29.22
C MET A 1 -24.56 -8.17 27.96
N ASP A 2 -24.23 -7.03 27.39
CA ASP A 2 -23.36 -6.99 26.21
C ASP A 2 -21.95 -7.40 26.65
N ALA A 3 -21.52 -8.56 26.20
CA ALA A 3 -20.17 -9.02 26.47
C ALA A 3 -19.20 -8.01 25.88
N GLN A 4 -18.18 -7.61 26.66
CA GLN A 4 -17.16 -6.71 26.14
C GLN A 4 -16.48 -7.34 24.92
N PRO A 5 -16.25 -6.59 23.84
CA PRO A 5 -15.62 -7.14 22.66
C PRO A 5 -14.21 -7.65 22.96
N THR A 6 -13.86 -8.75 22.37
CA THR A 6 -12.56 -9.41 22.49
C THR A 6 -11.44 -8.61 21.78
N ASP A 7 -10.18 -8.91 22.12
CA ASP A 7 -9.02 -8.30 21.44
C ASP A 7 -9.04 -8.55 19.93
N LEU A 8 -9.46 -9.76 19.51
CA LEU A 8 -9.54 -10.09 18.09
C LEU A 8 -10.64 -9.28 17.36
N GLU A 9 -11.80 -9.09 17.97
CA GLU A 9 -12.87 -8.26 17.44
C GLU A 9 -12.40 -6.81 17.28
N HIS A 10 -11.68 -6.28 18.26
CA HIS A 10 -11.09 -4.95 18.18
C HIS A 10 -10.04 -4.85 17.07
N ALA A 11 -9.17 -5.85 16.93
CA ALA A 11 -8.16 -5.85 15.87
C ALA A 11 -8.80 -5.92 14.47
N ILE A 12 -9.82 -6.75 14.29
CA ILE A 12 -10.61 -6.84 13.06
C ILE A 12 -11.26 -5.49 12.73
N LEU A 13 -11.97 -4.89 13.69
CA LEU A 13 -12.62 -3.61 13.46
C LEU A 13 -11.62 -2.49 13.13
N LYS A 14 -10.48 -2.41 13.83
CA LYS A 14 -9.41 -1.45 13.52
C LYS A 14 -8.86 -1.66 12.10
N THR A 15 -8.74 -2.91 11.66
CA THR A 15 -8.27 -3.24 10.31
C THR A 15 -9.26 -2.76 9.26
N VAL A 16 -10.55 -3.05 9.42
CA VAL A 16 -11.57 -2.58 8.49
C VAL A 16 -11.67 -1.05 8.50
N LEU A 17 -11.59 -0.40 9.68
CA LEU A 17 -11.52 1.05 9.82
C LEU A 17 -10.33 1.64 9.05
N TRP A 18 -9.14 1.02 9.14
CA TRP A 18 -7.95 1.45 8.41
C TRP A 18 -8.20 1.45 6.91
N PHE A 19 -8.72 0.36 6.36
CA PHE A 19 -8.99 0.26 4.93
C PHE A 19 -10.16 1.14 4.47
N SER A 20 -11.12 1.44 5.36
CA SER A 20 -12.24 2.33 5.05
C SER A 20 -11.81 3.77 4.78
N MET A 21 -10.70 4.24 5.36
CA MET A 21 -10.11 5.56 5.05
C MET A 21 -9.72 5.69 3.58
N PHE A 22 -9.49 4.56 2.91
CA PHE A 22 -9.16 4.50 1.48
C PHE A 22 -10.35 4.01 0.64
N SER A 23 -11.55 3.93 1.21
CA SER A 23 -12.74 3.38 0.57
C SER A 23 -12.49 1.97 0.00
N GLN A 24 -11.73 1.14 0.73
CA GLN A 24 -11.29 -0.17 0.30
C GLN A 24 -12.03 -1.26 1.10
N PRO A 25 -13.02 -1.96 0.53
CA PRO A 25 -13.59 -3.14 1.16
C PRO A 25 -12.57 -4.27 1.16
N VAL A 26 -12.56 -5.09 2.21
CA VAL A 26 -11.51 -6.09 2.45
C VAL A 26 -12.08 -7.50 2.61
N THR A 27 -11.34 -8.49 2.11
CA THR A 27 -11.66 -9.92 2.29
C THR A 27 -11.22 -10.41 3.67
N VAL A 28 -11.72 -11.58 4.10
CA VAL A 28 -11.24 -12.25 5.33
C VAL A 28 -9.73 -12.41 5.33
N PHE A 29 -9.16 -12.82 4.19
CA PHE A 29 -7.72 -13.00 4.04
C PHE A 29 -6.94 -11.69 4.23
N GLU A 30 -7.44 -10.58 3.67
CA GLU A 30 -6.82 -9.26 3.84
C GLU A 30 -6.93 -8.76 5.27
N ILE A 31 -8.09 -8.98 5.94
CA ILE A 31 -8.26 -8.67 7.36
C ILE A 31 -7.23 -9.43 8.18
N TRP A 32 -7.11 -10.74 7.99
CA TRP A 32 -6.14 -11.58 8.70
C TRP A 32 -4.69 -11.14 8.45
N LYS A 33 -4.33 -10.94 7.18
CA LYS A 33 -2.97 -10.55 6.78
C LYS A 33 -2.55 -9.22 7.37
N TRP A 34 -3.49 -8.29 7.53
CA TRP A 34 -3.24 -6.90 7.92
C TRP A 34 -3.82 -6.54 9.29
N LEU A 35 -4.03 -7.52 10.18
CA LEU A 35 -4.56 -7.25 11.52
C LEU A 35 -3.79 -6.12 12.21
N VAL A 36 -4.51 -5.06 12.56
CA VAL A 36 -3.95 -3.87 13.19
C VAL A 36 -3.80 -4.10 14.70
N GLN A 37 -2.56 -4.07 15.19
CA GLN A 37 -2.20 -4.21 16.61
C GLN A 37 -2.87 -5.42 17.30
N PRO A 38 -2.76 -6.64 16.75
CA PRO A 38 -3.26 -7.82 17.43
C PRO A 38 -2.39 -8.11 18.67
N VAL A 39 -3.01 -8.60 19.75
CA VAL A 39 -2.29 -8.94 21.00
C VAL A 39 -1.39 -10.17 20.80
N ARG A 40 -1.77 -11.06 19.90
CA ARG A 40 -1.00 -12.24 19.49
C ARG A 40 -1.17 -12.52 17.99
N ALA A 41 -0.43 -13.45 17.46
CA ALA A 41 -0.73 -14.02 16.14
C ALA A 41 -2.04 -14.81 16.20
N TYR A 42 -2.89 -14.63 15.20
CA TYR A 42 -4.15 -15.35 15.01
C TYR A 42 -4.13 -16.09 13.69
N ASP A 43 -4.79 -17.25 13.65
CA ASP A 43 -4.96 -18.00 12.41
C ASP A 43 -6.11 -17.44 11.58
N LEU A 44 -6.06 -17.68 10.27
CA LEU A 44 -7.13 -17.27 9.35
C LEU A 44 -8.51 -17.81 9.76
N CYS A 45 -8.55 -19.07 10.25
CA CYS A 45 -9.79 -19.70 10.71
C CYS A 45 -10.37 -19.02 11.96
N GLU A 46 -9.53 -18.50 12.86
CA GLU A 46 -9.98 -17.76 14.04
C GLU A 46 -10.64 -16.44 13.62
N VAL A 47 -10.01 -15.71 12.68
CA VAL A 47 -10.56 -14.46 12.14
C VAL A 47 -11.89 -14.69 11.44
N GLN A 48 -11.97 -15.74 10.61
CA GLN A 48 -13.22 -16.10 9.93
C GLN A 48 -14.32 -16.47 10.93
N ALA A 49 -14.02 -17.31 11.90
CA ALA A 49 -15.01 -17.74 12.91
C ALA A 49 -15.57 -16.57 13.73
N ILE A 50 -14.73 -15.58 14.05
CA ILE A 50 -15.17 -14.38 14.77
C ILE A 50 -16.03 -13.48 13.87
N LEU A 51 -15.65 -13.26 12.60
CA LEU A 51 -16.46 -12.51 11.64
C LEU A 51 -17.86 -13.10 11.42
N GLU A 52 -17.97 -14.45 11.46
CA GLU A 52 -19.24 -15.16 11.28
C GLU A 52 -20.11 -15.18 12.54
N ARG A 53 -19.52 -15.15 13.74
CA ARG A 53 -20.23 -15.38 15.01
C ARG A 53 -20.45 -14.14 15.84
N SER A 54 -19.62 -13.09 15.68
CA SER A 54 -19.69 -11.89 16.49
C SER A 54 -20.85 -11.00 16.09
N GLY A 55 -21.89 -10.95 16.91
CA GLY A 55 -22.99 -9.99 16.76
C GLY A 55 -22.49 -8.55 16.81
N TRP A 56 -21.49 -8.27 17.66
CA TRP A 56 -20.90 -6.93 17.79
C TRP A 56 -20.22 -6.45 16.49
N LEU A 57 -19.51 -7.34 15.76
CA LEU A 57 -18.95 -7.00 14.44
C LEU A 57 -20.05 -6.91 13.37
N GLN A 58 -21.04 -7.81 13.38
CA GLN A 58 -22.15 -7.81 12.43
C GLN A 58 -23.01 -6.54 12.51
N GLU A 59 -23.08 -5.89 13.66
CA GLU A 59 -23.72 -4.57 13.80
C GLU A 59 -22.97 -3.46 13.08
N LYS A 60 -21.64 -3.56 12.97
CA LYS A 60 -20.74 -2.51 12.48
C LYS A 60 -20.26 -2.74 11.06
N LEU A 61 -20.20 -4.00 10.63
CA LEU A 61 -19.68 -4.41 9.34
C LEU A 61 -20.82 -4.89 8.42
N GLU A 62 -20.67 -4.61 7.15
CA GLU A 62 -21.49 -5.14 6.06
C GLU A 62 -20.64 -6.09 5.23
N LEU A 63 -21.24 -7.22 4.84
CA LEU A 63 -20.64 -8.25 3.99
C LEU A 63 -21.35 -8.30 2.65
N PHE A 64 -20.59 -8.19 1.55
CA PHE A 64 -21.10 -8.42 0.20
C PHE A 64 -20.05 -9.13 -0.65
N GLN A 65 -20.41 -10.25 -1.27
CA GLN A 65 -19.52 -11.05 -2.13
C GLN A 65 -18.13 -11.35 -1.49
N GLY A 66 -18.12 -11.69 -0.22
CA GLY A 66 -16.87 -12.02 0.51
C GLY A 66 -16.03 -10.84 0.93
N HIS A 67 -16.50 -9.61 0.75
CA HIS A 67 -15.83 -8.39 1.16
C HIS A 67 -16.57 -7.71 2.31
N TYR A 68 -15.80 -7.24 3.28
CA TYR A 68 -16.27 -6.53 4.46
C TYR A 68 -15.94 -5.04 4.34
N ALA A 69 -16.89 -4.20 4.72
CA ALA A 69 -16.67 -2.77 4.94
C ALA A 69 -17.48 -2.31 6.15
N LEU A 70 -17.24 -1.09 6.59
CA LEU A 70 -18.06 -0.46 7.63
C LEU A 70 -19.49 -0.21 7.09
N LYS A 71 -20.49 -0.50 7.90
CA LYS A 71 -21.85 -0.04 7.63
C LYS A 71 -21.89 1.48 7.57
N GLY A 72 -22.45 2.03 6.51
CA GLY A 72 -22.48 3.48 6.32
C GLY A 72 -23.39 3.88 5.15
N THR A 73 -23.20 5.11 4.67
CA THR A 73 -23.97 5.70 3.56
C THR A 73 -23.59 5.10 2.19
N VAL A 74 -22.39 4.54 2.07
CA VAL A 74 -21.91 3.89 0.82
C VAL A 74 -21.96 2.39 1.03
N THR A 75 -22.68 1.69 0.16
CA THR A 75 -22.81 0.22 0.22
C THR A 75 -21.50 -0.48 -0.18
N VAL A 76 -21.26 -1.68 0.37
CA VAL A 76 -20.09 -2.49 0.00
C VAL A 76 -20.07 -2.83 -1.48
N GLU A 77 -21.24 -3.00 -2.11
CA GLU A 77 -21.38 -3.23 -3.56
C GLU A 77 -20.76 -2.08 -4.37
N HIS A 78 -21.07 -0.83 -4.02
CA HIS A 78 -20.51 0.34 -4.69
C HIS A 78 -19.00 0.46 -4.46
N LEU A 79 -18.55 0.21 -3.22
CA LEU A 79 -17.11 0.19 -2.89
C LEU A 79 -16.37 -0.90 -3.66
N LEU A 80 -16.99 -2.06 -3.86
CA LEU A 80 -16.39 -3.17 -4.59
C LEU A 80 -16.26 -2.87 -6.09
N ALA A 81 -17.27 -2.26 -6.71
CA ALA A 81 -17.17 -1.80 -8.10
C ALA A 81 -16.01 -0.81 -8.27
N ALA A 82 -15.92 0.20 -7.40
CA ALA A 82 -14.81 1.16 -7.41
C ALA A 82 -13.44 0.50 -7.14
N ARG A 83 -13.39 -0.56 -6.32
CA ARG A 83 -12.18 -1.35 -6.10
C ARG A 83 -11.73 -2.08 -7.37
N GLN A 84 -12.66 -2.64 -8.15
CA GLN A 84 -12.35 -3.31 -9.41
C GLN A 84 -11.73 -2.34 -10.44
N ASP A 85 -12.29 -1.13 -10.57
CA ASP A 85 -11.74 -0.11 -11.45
C ASP A 85 -10.33 0.31 -11.03
N ARG A 86 -10.10 0.48 -9.72
CA ARG A 86 -8.78 0.79 -9.17
C ARG A 86 -7.76 -0.33 -9.39
N PHE A 87 -8.20 -1.58 -9.31
CA PHE A 87 -7.33 -2.73 -9.60
C PHE A 87 -6.87 -2.74 -11.05
N LEU A 88 -7.78 -2.49 -12.01
CA LEU A 88 -7.43 -2.43 -13.44
C LEU A 88 -6.48 -1.26 -13.73
N ASP A 89 -6.68 -0.11 -13.09
CA ASP A 89 -5.79 1.02 -13.20
C ASP A 89 -4.39 0.70 -12.63
N ALA A 90 -4.32 0.07 -11.45
CA ALA A 90 -3.05 -0.37 -10.86
C ALA A 90 -2.30 -1.35 -11.76
N GLU A 91 -3.01 -2.30 -12.39
CA GLU A 91 -2.42 -3.25 -13.34
C GLU A 91 -1.76 -2.54 -14.53
N ARG A 92 -2.42 -1.52 -15.09
CA ARG A 92 -1.89 -0.67 -16.16
C ARG A 92 -0.61 0.05 -15.70
N LYS A 93 -0.64 0.66 -14.52
CA LYS A 93 0.51 1.36 -13.93
C LYS A 93 1.68 0.42 -13.62
N PHE A 94 1.42 -0.78 -13.10
CA PHE A 94 2.46 -1.79 -12.91
C PHE A 94 3.07 -2.26 -14.24
N LYS A 95 2.31 -2.39 -15.30
CA LYS A 95 2.86 -2.70 -16.66
C LYS A 95 3.80 -1.59 -17.12
N ARG A 96 3.44 -0.31 -16.90
CA ARG A 96 4.29 0.84 -17.21
C ARG A 96 5.56 0.85 -16.35
N LEU A 97 5.41 0.64 -15.03
CA LEU A 97 6.51 0.60 -14.07
C LEU A 97 7.52 -0.52 -14.38
N ARG A 98 7.05 -1.72 -14.73
CA ARG A 98 7.94 -2.83 -15.15
C ARG A 98 8.77 -2.50 -16.38
N ARG A 99 8.26 -1.71 -17.30
CA ARG A 99 9.04 -1.23 -18.46
C ARG A 99 10.12 -0.23 -18.00
N ALA A 100 9.76 0.71 -17.13
CA ALA A 100 10.70 1.68 -16.55
C ALA A 100 11.80 1.01 -15.70
N ALA A 101 11.49 -0.11 -15.04
CA ALA A 101 12.46 -0.85 -14.24
C ALA A 101 13.68 -1.35 -15.05
N ARG A 102 13.55 -1.51 -16.36
CA ARG A 102 14.69 -1.83 -17.23
C ARG A 102 15.73 -0.70 -17.25
N PHE A 103 15.28 0.55 -17.21
CA PHE A 103 16.16 1.71 -17.11
C PHE A 103 16.82 1.81 -15.73
N PHE A 104 16.10 1.48 -14.65
CA PHE A 104 16.67 1.52 -13.30
C PHE A 104 17.91 0.63 -13.16
N ARG A 105 17.94 -0.50 -13.86
CA ARG A 105 19.06 -1.44 -13.87
C ARG A 105 20.35 -0.86 -14.46
N LEU A 106 20.23 0.15 -15.31
CA LEU A 106 21.38 0.80 -15.96
C LEU A 106 22.10 1.77 -15.03
N LEU A 107 21.46 2.18 -13.94
CA LEU A 107 21.99 3.17 -13.00
C LEU A 107 22.75 2.47 -11.86
N PRO A 108 24.09 2.53 -11.83
CA PRO A 108 24.88 1.79 -10.84
C PRO A 108 24.69 2.27 -9.40
N GLY A 109 24.28 3.52 -9.21
CA GLY A 109 23.95 4.09 -7.91
C GLY A 109 22.61 3.63 -7.34
N VAL A 110 21.68 3.12 -8.17
CA VAL A 110 20.37 2.60 -7.75
C VAL A 110 20.51 1.14 -7.36
N ARG A 111 20.12 0.78 -6.15
CA ARG A 111 20.22 -0.56 -5.58
C ARG A 111 18.91 -1.30 -5.61
N ALA A 112 17.82 -0.63 -5.21
CA ALA A 112 16.49 -1.20 -5.26
C ALA A 112 15.45 -0.11 -5.53
N VAL A 113 14.30 -0.50 -6.09
CA VAL A 113 13.13 0.34 -6.30
C VAL A 113 11.89 -0.46 -5.98
N ALA A 114 11.00 0.10 -5.17
CA ALA A 114 9.70 -0.48 -4.86
C ALA A 114 8.57 0.50 -5.19
N ALA A 115 7.42 -0.04 -5.60
CA ALA A 115 6.17 0.70 -5.64
C ALA A 115 5.66 0.88 -4.21
N VAL A 116 5.10 2.05 -3.93
CA VAL A 116 4.60 2.43 -2.61
C VAL A 116 3.20 3.02 -2.71
N ASN A 117 2.62 3.38 -1.57
CA ASN A 117 1.32 4.04 -1.45
C ASN A 117 0.20 3.24 -2.15
N THR A 118 -0.75 3.93 -2.75
CA THR A 118 -1.95 3.33 -3.37
C THR A 118 -1.62 2.31 -4.46
N LEU A 119 -0.50 2.46 -5.16
CA LEU A 119 -0.07 1.47 -6.16
C LEU A 119 0.30 0.13 -5.52
N ALA A 120 1.01 0.15 -4.40
CA ALA A 120 1.39 -1.06 -3.67
C ALA A 120 0.18 -1.90 -3.21
N TRP A 121 -0.96 -1.24 -2.98
CA TRP A 121 -2.21 -1.87 -2.52
C TRP A 121 -3.22 -2.15 -3.64
N TRP A 122 -2.85 -1.92 -4.88
CA TRP A 122 -3.75 -2.06 -6.02
C TRP A 122 -4.97 -1.13 -5.94
N GLY A 123 -4.80 0.04 -5.31
CA GLY A 123 -5.86 1.01 -5.02
C GLY A 123 -5.71 2.34 -5.73
N THR A 124 -5.06 2.38 -6.90
CA THR A 124 -4.85 3.62 -7.66
C THR A 124 -6.07 4.06 -8.44
N GLY A 125 -6.25 5.38 -8.60
CA GLY A 125 -7.21 5.96 -9.52
C GLY A 125 -6.54 6.61 -10.72
N ALA A 126 -7.33 7.10 -11.67
CA ALA A 126 -6.85 7.70 -12.91
C ALA A 126 -5.87 8.88 -12.67
N GLU A 127 -6.09 9.65 -11.60
CA GLU A 127 -5.28 10.81 -11.23
C GLU A 127 -4.10 10.47 -10.30
N SER A 128 -3.97 9.21 -9.86
CA SER A 128 -2.90 8.80 -8.97
C SER A 128 -1.56 8.69 -9.69
N ASP A 129 -0.51 9.14 -9.03
CA ASP A 129 0.87 8.96 -9.50
C ASP A 129 1.36 7.51 -9.36
N ILE A 130 2.46 7.20 -10.04
CA ILE A 130 3.26 5.99 -9.79
C ILE A 130 4.31 6.36 -8.75
N ASP A 131 3.99 6.14 -7.47
CA ASP A 131 4.86 6.45 -6.35
C ASP A 131 5.95 5.41 -6.15
N LEU A 132 7.20 5.86 -6.03
CA LEU A 132 8.36 5.01 -5.93
C LEU A 132 9.22 5.34 -4.69
N TYR A 133 9.63 4.29 -4.00
CA TYR A 133 10.72 4.31 -3.05
C TYR A 133 11.99 3.79 -3.70
N VAL A 134 13.08 4.55 -3.58
CA VAL A 134 14.36 4.26 -4.21
C VAL A 134 15.45 4.09 -3.17
N VAL A 135 16.11 2.94 -3.18
CA VAL A 135 17.30 2.66 -2.38
C VAL A 135 18.53 2.88 -3.24
N THR A 136 19.48 3.67 -2.73
CA THR A 136 20.71 4.02 -3.44
C THR A 136 21.95 3.56 -2.69
N ARG A 137 23.09 3.61 -3.36
CA ARG A 137 24.39 3.47 -2.70
C ARG A 137 24.63 4.66 -1.76
N ALA A 138 25.31 4.42 -0.63
CA ALA A 138 25.73 5.47 0.28
C ALA A 138 26.52 6.58 -0.45
N GLY A 139 26.24 7.83 -0.09
CA GLY A 139 26.85 9.01 -0.72
C GLY A 139 26.38 9.33 -2.13
N GLN A 140 25.47 8.54 -2.73
CA GLN A 140 25.03 8.71 -4.12
C GLN A 140 23.54 9.06 -4.28
N ILE A 141 22.85 9.47 -3.22
CA ILE A 141 21.42 9.82 -3.30
C ILE A 141 21.17 10.90 -4.38
N TRP A 142 21.91 12.00 -4.34
CA TRP A 142 21.70 13.15 -5.22
C TRP A 142 22.04 12.85 -6.68
N SER A 143 23.17 12.18 -6.93
CA SER A 143 23.54 11.77 -8.29
C SER A 143 22.60 10.74 -8.87
N SER A 144 22.21 9.74 -8.08
CA SER A 144 21.22 8.73 -8.47
C SER A 144 19.87 9.37 -8.74
N ARG A 145 19.42 10.29 -7.88
CA ARG A 145 18.17 11.04 -8.07
C ARG A 145 18.20 11.85 -9.36
N PHE A 146 19.31 12.56 -9.63
CA PHE A 146 19.45 13.35 -10.85
C PHE A 146 19.30 12.47 -12.10
N TRP A 147 20.10 11.42 -12.22
CA TRP A 147 20.09 10.55 -13.40
C TRP A 147 18.80 9.72 -13.53
N LEU A 148 18.18 9.38 -12.41
CA LEU A 148 16.93 8.65 -12.40
C LEU A 148 15.77 9.54 -12.85
N VAL A 149 15.70 10.77 -12.36
CA VAL A 149 14.57 11.69 -12.57
C VAL A 149 14.63 12.42 -13.90
N LEU A 150 15.84 12.76 -14.37
CA LEU A 150 16.05 13.57 -15.56
C LEU A 150 15.32 13.04 -16.82
N PRO A 151 15.40 11.76 -17.20
CA PRO A 151 14.71 11.27 -18.38
C PRO A 151 13.18 11.41 -18.29
N PHE A 152 12.61 11.13 -17.11
CA PHE A 152 11.17 11.27 -16.89
C PHE A 152 10.72 12.74 -16.92
N ALA A 153 11.56 13.68 -16.47
CA ALA A 153 11.29 15.10 -16.56
C ALA A 153 11.33 15.59 -18.02
N LEU A 154 12.34 15.16 -18.79
CA LEU A 154 12.49 15.51 -20.21
C LEU A 154 11.36 14.96 -21.07
N LEU A 155 10.82 13.79 -20.72
CA LEU A 155 9.70 13.14 -21.41
C LEU A 155 8.32 13.59 -20.92
N GLY A 156 8.24 14.57 -20.00
CA GLY A 156 6.98 15.02 -19.41
C GLY A 156 6.24 13.92 -18.60
N ALA A 157 6.95 12.90 -18.15
CA ALA A 157 6.40 11.76 -17.42
C ALA A 157 6.47 11.93 -15.89
N ARG A 158 6.59 13.18 -15.42
CA ARG A 158 6.55 13.54 -13.99
C ARG A 158 5.31 14.35 -13.69
N PRO A 159 4.84 14.35 -12.41
CA PRO A 159 3.79 15.25 -11.96
C PRO A 159 4.20 16.70 -12.25
N GLN A 160 3.34 17.46 -12.93
CA GLN A 160 3.51 18.89 -13.21
C GLN A 160 2.20 19.60 -12.91
N ALA A 161 2.28 20.79 -12.32
CA ALA A 161 1.10 21.57 -11.95
C ALA A 161 0.22 21.97 -13.15
N ASP A 162 0.83 22.14 -14.34
CA ASP A 162 0.17 22.67 -15.52
C ASP A 162 -0.06 21.66 -16.65
N HIS A 163 0.36 20.39 -16.48
CA HIS A 163 0.18 19.34 -17.47
C HIS A 163 -0.29 18.04 -16.84
N GLU A 164 -1.45 17.57 -17.26
CA GLU A 164 -1.96 16.23 -16.98
C GLU A 164 -1.17 15.17 -17.75
N SER A 165 -0.02 14.79 -17.20
CA SER A 165 0.67 13.60 -17.73
C SER A 165 -0.08 12.34 -17.24
N GLN A 166 -0.48 11.48 -18.15
CA GLN A 166 -1.11 10.22 -17.78
C GLN A 166 -0.11 9.33 -17.02
N ASP A 167 -0.48 8.90 -15.80
CA ASP A 167 0.34 8.03 -14.92
C ASP A 167 1.76 8.57 -14.68
N PRO A 168 1.95 9.75 -14.08
CA PRO A 168 3.27 10.32 -13.89
C PRO A 168 4.08 9.53 -12.85
N PHE A 169 5.41 9.52 -12.99
CA PHE A 169 6.31 8.89 -12.02
C PHE A 169 6.69 9.87 -10.92
N CYS A 170 6.29 9.55 -9.69
CA CYS A 170 6.66 10.28 -8.49
C CYS A 170 7.77 9.51 -7.74
N PHE A 171 8.96 10.08 -7.70
CA PHE A 171 10.07 9.54 -6.91
C PHE A 171 9.99 10.13 -5.51
N SER A 172 9.09 9.56 -4.69
CA SER A 172 8.62 10.15 -3.44
C SER A 172 9.65 10.05 -2.32
N PHE A 173 10.35 8.92 -2.22
CA PHE A 173 11.24 8.65 -1.11
C PHE A 173 12.56 8.04 -1.55
N PHE A 174 13.66 8.49 -0.91
CA PHE A 174 15.01 7.99 -1.16
C PHE A 174 15.69 7.65 0.17
N SER A 175 16.38 6.52 0.21
CA SER A 175 17.32 6.15 1.28
C SER A 175 18.59 5.57 0.70
N THR A 176 19.53 5.23 1.58
CA THR A 176 20.70 4.44 1.21
C THR A 176 20.53 3.01 1.71
N HIS A 177 21.26 2.07 1.11
CA HIS A 177 21.29 0.67 1.57
C HIS A 177 21.84 0.50 2.99
N GLU A 178 22.48 1.52 3.55
CA GLU A 178 22.98 1.54 4.92
C GLU A 178 21.95 2.11 5.92
N THR A 179 20.90 2.78 5.43
CA THR A 179 19.89 3.47 6.25
C THR A 179 18.49 2.95 5.92
N LEU A 180 18.32 1.62 5.95
CA LEU A 180 17.03 0.98 5.71
C LEU A 180 16.17 0.89 6.98
N GLN A 181 16.76 1.04 8.16
CA GLN A 181 16.06 1.06 9.43
C GLN A 181 15.29 2.39 9.54
N MET A 182 13.98 2.29 9.50
CA MET A 182 13.09 3.47 9.53
C MET A 182 12.46 3.70 10.91
N GLU A 183 12.93 2.99 11.94
CA GLU A 183 12.37 3.04 13.30
C GLU A 183 12.45 4.46 13.89
N GLU A 184 13.52 5.19 13.61
CA GLU A 184 13.69 6.59 14.05
C GLU A 184 12.70 7.58 13.41
N LEU A 185 12.11 7.19 12.27
CA LEU A 185 11.11 8.00 11.55
C LEU A 185 9.68 7.70 12.00
N CYS A 186 9.49 6.65 12.82
CA CYS A 186 8.17 6.21 13.25
C CYS A 186 7.71 6.96 14.49
N PHE A 187 6.45 7.37 14.51
CA PHE A 187 5.78 7.79 15.73
C PHE A 187 5.45 6.58 16.62
N PRO A 188 5.28 6.76 17.94
CA PRO A 188 4.80 5.69 18.79
C PRO A 188 3.47 5.12 18.27
N ARG A 189 3.42 3.80 18.02
CA ARG A 189 2.26 3.09 17.46
C ARG A 189 1.88 3.56 16.04
N ASP A 190 2.86 3.91 15.21
CA ASP A 190 2.64 4.35 13.84
C ASP A 190 2.13 3.21 12.96
N THR A 191 0.81 3.12 12.84
CA THR A 191 0.14 2.13 11.99
C THR A 191 0.41 2.41 10.51
N TYR A 192 0.51 3.70 10.12
CA TYR A 192 0.73 4.08 8.73
C TYR A 192 2.11 3.63 8.24
N MET A 193 3.17 3.96 8.98
CA MET A 193 4.53 3.59 8.59
C MET A 193 4.72 2.06 8.58
N ALA A 194 4.17 1.36 9.59
CA ALA A 194 4.21 -0.11 9.63
C ALA A 194 3.52 -0.73 8.42
N PHE A 195 2.35 -0.21 8.03
CA PHE A 195 1.63 -0.66 6.85
C PHE A 195 2.38 -0.30 5.56
N TRP A 196 2.92 0.91 5.47
CA TRP A 196 3.69 1.40 4.33
C TRP A 196 4.90 0.50 4.05
N VAL A 197 5.72 0.19 5.07
CA VAL A 197 6.89 -0.68 4.94
C VAL A 197 6.49 -2.11 4.54
N LYS A 198 5.46 -2.67 5.18
CA LYS A 198 5.00 -4.05 4.91
C LYS A 198 4.33 -4.22 3.55
N SER A 199 3.79 -3.16 2.98
CA SER A 199 3.09 -3.18 1.70
C SER A 199 3.98 -2.90 0.49
N LEU A 200 5.27 -2.58 0.68
CA LEU A 200 6.22 -2.35 -0.41
C LEU A 200 6.18 -3.46 -1.46
N VAL A 201 6.09 -3.08 -2.74
CA VAL A 201 6.16 -4.04 -3.85
C VAL A 201 7.46 -3.82 -4.62
N PRO A 202 8.49 -4.65 -4.39
CA PRO A 202 9.75 -4.54 -5.11
C PRO A 202 9.55 -4.73 -6.62
N VAL A 203 10.10 -3.82 -7.43
CA VAL A 203 10.10 -3.91 -8.90
C VAL A 203 11.50 -4.08 -9.48
N PHE A 204 12.49 -3.67 -8.71
CA PHE A 204 13.91 -3.88 -8.97
C PHE A 204 14.64 -3.99 -7.62
N ASP A 205 15.41 -5.03 -7.45
CA ASP A 205 16.27 -5.22 -6.26
C ASP A 205 17.54 -5.96 -6.70
N ARG A 206 18.69 -5.27 -6.57
CA ARG A 206 19.99 -5.79 -6.99
C ARG A 206 20.66 -6.57 -5.89
N ASP A 207 20.49 -6.12 -4.65
CA ASP A 207 21.27 -6.57 -3.51
C ASP A 207 20.41 -7.24 -2.42
N GLY A 208 19.13 -7.49 -2.67
CA GLY A 208 18.21 -8.04 -1.67
C GLY A 208 17.85 -7.04 -0.56
N CYS A 209 17.73 -5.76 -0.89
CA CYS A 209 17.40 -4.71 0.10
C CYS A 209 16.00 -4.89 0.73
N PHE A 210 15.12 -5.63 0.06
CA PHE A 210 13.72 -5.84 0.49
C PHE A 210 13.43 -7.31 0.84
N SER A 211 14.46 -8.15 0.95
CA SER A 211 14.34 -9.57 1.31
C SER A 211 14.48 -9.83 2.81
#